data_c6675146676fef7c8d483bd3dcace7ba
#
_entry.id   c6675146676fef7c8d483bd3dcace7ba
#
_cell.length_a   1.000
_cell.length_b   1.000
_cell.length_c   1.000
_cell.angle_alpha   90.00
_cell.angle_beta   90.00
_cell.angle_gamma   90.00
#
_symmetry.space_group_name_H-M   'P 1'
#
loop_
_entity.id
_entity.type
_entity.pdbx_description
1 polymer ?
#
loop_
_entity_poly.entity_id
_entity_poly.type
_entity_poly.pdbx_seq_one_letter_code
_entity_poly.pdbx_strand_id
1 'polypeptide(L)'
;MADTNGSPGTAGTASPPNLRISSLSKSFGGVRALDAVDLTVPAGQVHALLGHNGAGKSTLIKCLGGAFPPDSGTIEVGGVPHARLSPRESIAAGVAIIFQTLSVVDSLTVAENIFLGQEWTRYGRIDRRAQEKVAAELLDRVAASCSPRDRVGELRMGQKQLVEIAKALSRSASVLVLDEPTAALSGTESDALATRVEDLRTQGLAIVYVTHLLAEVERLADAVTVLRDGRVAHHTATGSHRRHDLVRAITGGRAAGPAAGATTAAGGGADVVVPGRRNPARPARLTVRGLRGPGFGPVDLTVAEGEIVGLYGLIGSGRTRVLETLFGRRRASGGSVRVGERAVSASRPADALAAGVALVPADRRAQGLFAGLSAQDNVLLPSVRTLARRGVRALGAERRVFGSLAESVGLRPVRPGLPASAFSGGNQQKLLLGRWINEARAVDVLLLDEPTQGVDVGARQEIYDVVSSLAAERGTAVLFASSDPEEAAVLAHRCLVVDRGRIVAELSGAGLTEESLLAAVHDAGPAAQGPDHSPDGDPSASPAPSHEGAA
;
A
#
# COMPACT_ATOMS: atom_id res chain seq x y z
N MET A 1 21.21 -69.76 -6.11
CA MET A 1 22.22 -69.08 -5.31
C MET A 1 22.53 -67.78 -6.03
N ALA A 2 21.98 -66.69 -5.59
CA ALA A 2 22.45 -65.33 -5.73
C ALA A 2 21.44 -64.45 -4.99
N ASP A 3 21.85 -64.01 -3.83
CA ASP A 3 21.16 -63.03 -2.99
C ASP A 3 21.17 -61.68 -3.67
N THR A 4 20.02 -61.04 -3.81
CA THR A 4 19.91 -59.61 -4.10
C THR A 4 19.20 -58.93 -2.95
N ASN A 5 20.00 -58.50 -1.99
CA ASN A 5 19.59 -57.64 -0.90
C ASN A 5 19.57 -56.18 -1.42
N GLY A 6 18.40 -55.70 -1.86
CA GLY A 6 18.14 -54.32 -2.14
C GLY A 6 17.68 -53.62 -0.87
N SER A 7 18.54 -52.88 -0.22
CA SER A 7 18.17 -51.96 0.87
C SER A 7 17.20 -50.91 0.38
N PRO A 8 16.07 -50.68 1.08
CA PRO A 8 15.22 -49.52 0.77
C PRO A 8 15.94 -48.25 1.21
N GLY A 9 16.10 -47.33 0.25
CA GLY A 9 16.62 -46.00 0.51
C GLY A 9 15.85 -45.29 1.62
N THR A 10 16.57 -44.81 2.60
CA THR A 10 16.09 -43.95 3.67
C THR A 10 15.45 -42.71 3.08
N ALA A 11 14.12 -42.69 2.97
CA ALA A 11 13.38 -41.46 2.83
C ALA A 11 13.72 -40.60 4.04
N GLY A 12 14.40 -39.46 3.80
CA GLY A 12 14.71 -38.50 4.82
C GLY A 12 13.41 -38.10 5.54
N THR A 13 13.35 -38.36 6.84
CA THR A 13 12.27 -37.90 7.70
C THR A 13 12.27 -36.38 7.72
N ALA A 14 11.48 -35.76 6.84
CA ALA A 14 11.23 -34.34 6.90
C ALA A 14 10.65 -34.03 8.29
N SER A 15 11.26 -33.09 8.99
CA SER A 15 10.75 -32.58 10.26
C SER A 15 9.29 -32.16 10.09
N PRO A 16 8.42 -32.42 11.10
CA PRO A 16 7.02 -32.05 11.00
C PRO A 16 6.89 -30.53 10.75
N PRO A 17 5.97 -30.11 9.89
CA PRO A 17 5.79 -28.70 9.59
C PRO A 17 5.35 -27.93 10.84
N ASN A 18 5.89 -26.73 11.04
CA ASN A 18 5.45 -25.87 12.15
C ASN A 18 4.04 -25.33 11.94
N LEU A 19 3.60 -25.18 10.68
CA LEU A 19 2.25 -24.77 10.34
C LEU A 19 1.73 -25.65 9.20
N ARG A 20 0.54 -26.26 9.41
CA ARG A 20 -0.24 -26.91 8.36
C ARG A 20 -1.69 -26.45 8.43
N ILE A 21 -2.22 -26.01 7.32
CA ILE A 21 -3.63 -25.67 7.13
C ILE A 21 -4.18 -26.65 6.11
N SER A 22 -5.28 -27.32 6.43
CA SER A 22 -5.88 -28.36 5.58
C SER A 22 -7.35 -28.04 5.31
N SER A 23 -7.68 -27.87 4.02
CA SER A 23 -9.03 -27.65 3.47
C SER A 23 -9.83 -26.56 4.20
N LEU A 24 -9.16 -25.47 4.56
CA LEU A 24 -9.75 -24.39 5.34
C LEU A 24 -10.76 -23.60 4.51
N SER A 25 -11.99 -23.50 5.01
CA SER A 25 -13.06 -22.73 4.34
C SER A 25 -13.68 -21.72 5.27
N LYS A 26 -14.07 -20.55 4.71
CA LYS A 26 -14.75 -19.47 5.43
C LYS A 26 -15.65 -18.68 4.51
N SER A 27 -16.88 -18.43 4.98
CA SER A 27 -17.88 -17.64 4.26
C SER A 27 -18.41 -16.48 5.12
N PHE A 28 -18.80 -15.39 4.46
CA PHE A 28 -19.43 -14.22 5.08
C PHE A 28 -20.63 -13.81 4.23
N GLY A 29 -21.83 -13.78 4.82
CA GLY A 29 -23.04 -13.29 4.13
C GLY A 29 -23.32 -13.93 2.77
N GLY A 30 -22.98 -15.24 2.60
CA GLY A 30 -23.15 -15.94 1.33
C GLY A 30 -21.94 -15.88 0.39
N VAL A 31 -20.95 -15.02 0.66
CA VAL A 31 -19.69 -14.94 -0.12
C VAL A 31 -18.66 -15.87 0.51
N ARG A 32 -18.12 -16.80 -0.28
CA ARG A 32 -17.06 -17.71 0.15
C ARG A 32 -15.71 -17.01 0.04
N ALA A 33 -15.16 -16.60 1.18
CA ALA A 33 -13.88 -15.89 1.26
C ALA A 33 -12.66 -16.83 1.25
N LEU A 34 -12.84 -18.08 1.73
CA LEU A 34 -11.86 -19.17 1.62
C LEU A 34 -12.62 -20.43 1.22
N ASP A 35 -12.07 -21.21 0.32
CA ASP A 35 -12.66 -22.44 -0.21
C ASP A 35 -11.60 -23.54 -0.32
N ALA A 36 -11.60 -24.42 0.69
CA ALA A 36 -10.69 -25.56 0.82
C ALA A 36 -9.20 -25.18 0.62
N VAL A 37 -8.73 -24.19 1.35
CA VAL A 37 -7.34 -23.71 1.26
C VAL A 37 -6.41 -24.62 2.02
N ASP A 38 -5.35 -25.07 1.35
CA ASP A 38 -4.24 -25.84 1.92
C ASP A 38 -2.97 -24.98 1.94
N LEU A 39 -2.23 -25.01 3.06
CA LEU A 39 -0.95 -24.33 3.23
C LEU A 39 -0.07 -25.10 4.19
N THR A 40 1.18 -25.35 3.83
CA THR A 40 2.15 -26.02 4.70
C THR A 40 3.43 -25.21 4.77
N VAL A 41 3.89 -24.90 5.99
CA VAL A 41 5.11 -24.13 6.22
C VAL A 41 6.00 -24.91 7.19
N PRO A 42 7.10 -25.49 6.72
CA PRO A 42 8.10 -26.14 7.56
C PRO A 42 8.84 -25.15 8.47
N ALA A 43 9.46 -25.68 9.52
CA ALA A 43 10.39 -24.93 10.35
C ALA A 43 11.56 -24.38 9.52
N GLY A 44 11.98 -23.15 9.78
CA GLY A 44 13.11 -22.52 9.07
C GLY A 44 12.83 -22.25 7.59
N GLN A 45 11.57 -22.05 7.22
CA GLN A 45 11.18 -21.70 5.86
C GLN A 45 10.41 -20.37 5.83
N VAL A 46 10.70 -19.56 4.81
CA VAL A 46 9.88 -18.41 4.44
C VAL A 46 8.93 -18.81 3.33
N HIS A 47 7.65 -18.79 3.62
CA HIS A 47 6.58 -19.09 2.68
C HIS A 47 5.85 -17.82 2.25
N ALA A 48 6.00 -17.41 0.99
CA ALA A 48 5.29 -16.26 0.47
C ALA A 48 3.82 -16.60 0.18
N LEU A 49 2.92 -15.75 0.65
CA LEU A 49 1.50 -15.81 0.35
C LEU A 49 1.11 -14.62 -0.54
N LEU A 50 0.88 -14.89 -1.80
CA LEU A 50 0.51 -13.91 -2.83
C LEU A 50 -0.98 -13.95 -3.15
N GLY A 51 -1.47 -12.92 -3.83
CA GLY A 51 -2.82 -12.81 -4.36
C GLY A 51 -3.27 -11.36 -4.44
N HIS A 52 -4.23 -11.07 -5.32
CA HIS A 52 -4.83 -9.74 -5.42
C HIS A 52 -5.63 -9.36 -4.16
N ASN A 53 -6.07 -8.10 -4.11
CA ASN A 53 -6.94 -7.64 -3.03
C ASN A 53 -8.29 -8.38 -3.10
N GLY A 54 -8.76 -8.93 -1.97
CA GLY A 54 -9.94 -9.78 -1.95
C GLY A 54 -9.69 -11.28 -2.20
N ALA A 55 -8.46 -11.70 -2.54
CA ALA A 55 -8.13 -13.11 -2.78
C ALA A 55 -8.31 -14.06 -1.57
N GLY A 56 -8.53 -13.51 -0.36
CA GLY A 56 -8.71 -14.31 0.86
C GLY A 56 -7.54 -14.27 1.84
N LYS A 57 -6.40 -13.63 1.51
CA LYS A 57 -5.19 -13.59 2.36
C LYS A 57 -5.48 -13.11 3.79
N SER A 58 -6.08 -11.95 3.95
CA SER A 58 -6.40 -11.40 5.27
C SER A 58 -7.43 -12.24 6.04
N THR A 59 -8.32 -12.97 5.34
CA THR A 59 -9.26 -13.90 5.97
C THR A 59 -8.51 -15.11 6.51
N LEU A 60 -7.56 -15.67 5.75
CA LEU A 60 -6.70 -16.78 6.18
C LEU A 60 -5.91 -16.41 7.43
N ILE A 61 -5.25 -15.22 7.42
CA ILE A 61 -4.50 -14.70 8.56
C ILE A 61 -5.40 -14.53 9.80
N LYS A 62 -6.61 -13.98 9.62
CA LYS A 62 -7.56 -13.79 10.73
C LYS A 62 -8.12 -15.12 11.27
N CYS A 63 -8.27 -16.15 10.43
CA CYS A 63 -8.60 -17.50 10.90
C CYS A 63 -7.45 -18.10 11.71
N LEU A 64 -6.21 -17.98 11.23
CA LEU A 64 -5.01 -18.44 11.94
C LEU A 64 -4.81 -17.70 13.27
N GLY A 65 -5.06 -16.39 13.28
CA GLY A 65 -5.00 -15.55 14.50
C GLY A 65 -6.20 -15.69 15.44
N GLY A 66 -7.18 -16.51 15.07
CA GLY A 66 -8.35 -16.79 15.91
C GLY A 66 -9.39 -15.66 15.97
N ALA A 67 -9.28 -14.63 15.12
CA ALA A 67 -10.28 -13.55 15.04
C ALA A 67 -11.58 -14.03 14.37
N PHE A 68 -11.49 -14.98 13.44
CA PHE A 68 -12.63 -15.63 12.80
C PHE A 68 -12.49 -17.15 12.92
N PRO A 69 -13.50 -17.87 13.46
CA PRO A 69 -13.51 -19.32 13.38
C PRO A 69 -13.72 -19.74 11.91
N PRO A 70 -12.96 -20.72 11.39
CA PRO A 70 -13.25 -21.30 10.08
C PRO A 70 -14.60 -22.03 10.10
N ASP A 71 -15.23 -22.19 8.94
CA ASP A 71 -16.47 -22.95 8.80
C ASP A 71 -16.17 -24.44 8.66
N SER A 72 -15.01 -24.81 8.06
CA SER A 72 -14.48 -26.18 7.96
C SER A 72 -12.97 -26.18 7.78
N GLY A 73 -12.36 -27.34 7.89
CA GLY A 73 -10.91 -27.55 7.78
C GLY A 73 -10.21 -27.56 9.14
N THR A 74 -8.89 -27.70 9.13
CA THR A 74 -8.06 -27.78 10.34
C THR A 74 -6.82 -26.89 10.22
N ILE A 75 -6.39 -26.35 11.36
CA ILE A 75 -5.12 -25.61 11.52
C ILE A 75 -4.26 -26.42 12.48
N GLU A 76 -3.09 -26.86 12.04
CA GLU A 76 -2.13 -27.58 12.86
C GLU A 76 -0.91 -26.69 13.10
N VAL A 77 -0.56 -26.48 14.36
CA VAL A 77 0.60 -25.70 14.78
C VAL A 77 1.49 -26.56 15.66
N GLY A 78 2.75 -26.70 15.27
CA GLY A 78 3.70 -27.55 15.99
C GLY A 78 3.25 -29.03 16.12
N GLY A 79 2.49 -29.54 15.14
CA GLY A 79 1.94 -30.89 15.15
C GLY A 79 0.64 -31.06 15.94
N VAL A 80 0.09 -29.98 16.53
CA VAL A 80 -1.18 -30.01 17.28
C VAL A 80 -2.32 -29.49 16.39
N PRO A 81 -3.33 -30.30 16.07
CA PRO A 81 -4.45 -29.90 15.25
C PRO A 81 -5.51 -29.12 16.04
N HIS A 82 -6.04 -28.07 15.44
CA HIS A 82 -7.11 -27.23 15.96
C HIS A 82 -8.20 -27.07 14.90
N ALA A 83 -9.46 -27.40 15.23
CA ALA A 83 -10.60 -27.13 14.35
C ALA A 83 -10.93 -25.61 14.32
N ARG A 84 -10.61 -24.91 15.40
CA ARG A 84 -10.75 -23.45 15.55
C ARG A 84 -9.76 -22.96 16.60
N LEU A 85 -9.34 -21.72 16.46
CA LEU A 85 -8.50 -21.04 17.45
C LEU A 85 -9.23 -19.77 17.92
N SER A 86 -9.10 -19.44 19.20
CA SER A 86 -9.31 -18.08 19.70
C SER A 86 -7.98 -17.32 19.64
N PRO A 87 -7.96 -15.99 19.76
CA PRO A 87 -6.72 -15.22 19.77
C PRO A 87 -5.73 -15.67 20.85
N ARG A 88 -6.23 -16.04 22.03
CA ARG A 88 -5.39 -16.56 23.13
C ARG A 88 -4.80 -17.92 22.81
N GLU A 89 -5.59 -18.82 22.23
CA GLU A 89 -5.14 -20.16 21.82
C GLU A 89 -4.13 -20.07 20.67
N SER A 90 -4.32 -19.20 19.71
CA SER A 90 -3.37 -18.94 18.62
C SER A 90 -2.00 -18.50 19.14
N ILE A 91 -1.99 -17.53 20.07
CA ILE A 91 -0.76 -17.08 20.72
C ILE A 91 -0.13 -18.20 21.55
N ALA A 92 -0.92 -18.96 22.32
CA ALA A 92 -0.44 -20.07 23.13
C ALA A 92 0.11 -21.23 22.30
N ALA A 93 -0.41 -21.44 21.09
CA ALA A 93 0.11 -22.40 20.11
C ALA A 93 1.43 -21.93 19.45
N GLY A 94 1.88 -20.70 19.72
CA GLY A 94 3.11 -20.16 19.17
C GLY A 94 2.95 -19.42 17.83
N VAL A 95 1.74 -18.95 17.50
CA VAL A 95 1.51 -18.13 16.33
C VAL A 95 1.60 -16.66 16.70
N ALA A 96 2.45 -15.90 16.01
CA ALA A 96 2.51 -14.45 16.10
C ALA A 96 2.18 -13.82 14.74
N ILE A 97 1.33 -12.81 14.75
CA ILE A 97 0.91 -12.11 13.54
C ILE A 97 1.24 -10.63 13.68
N ILE A 98 2.00 -10.12 12.73
CA ILE A 98 2.28 -8.70 12.57
C ILE A 98 1.44 -8.21 11.41
N PHE A 99 0.40 -7.43 11.73
CA PHE A 99 -0.51 -6.86 10.75
C PHE A 99 0.10 -5.63 10.07
N GLN A 100 -0.41 -5.28 8.91
CA GLN A 100 -0.05 -4.06 8.18
C GLN A 100 -0.16 -2.79 9.05
N THR A 101 -1.16 -2.72 9.93
CA THR A 101 -1.24 -1.69 10.97
C THR A 101 -0.67 -2.25 12.26
N LEU A 102 0.44 -1.70 12.71
CA LEU A 102 1.14 -2.17 13.91
C LEU A 102 0.27 -2.03 15.16
N SER A 103 0.39 -2.98 16.09
CA SER A 103 -0.36 -3.07 17.34
C SER A 103 0.38 -2.44 18.54
N VAL A 104 1.41 -1.64 18.27
CA VAL A 104 2.16 -0.93 19.32
C VAL A 104 1.40 0.27 19.87
N VAL A 105 1.61 0.55 21.13
CA VAL A 105 1.03 1.69 21.85
C VAL A 105 2.09 2.79 21.96
N ASP A 106 1.89 3.89 21.23
CA ASP A 106 2.87 4.98 21.09
C ASP A 106 3.27 5.65 22.42
N SER A 107 2.36 5.69 23.41
CA SER A 107 2.60 6.29 24.72
C SER A 107 3.44 5.44 25.66
N LEU A 108 3.58 4.15 25.39
CA LEU A 108 4.35 3.20 26.20
C LEU A 108 5.80 3.12 25.74
N THR A 109 6.68 2.66 26.63
CA THR A 109 8.07 2.34 26.30
C THR A 109 8.15 1.06 25.45
N VAL A 110 9.30 0.82 24.82
CA VAL A 110 9.58 -0.39 24.06
C VAL A 110 9.41 -1.64 24.92
N ALA A 111 9.99 -1.66 26.14
CA ALA A 111 9.85 -2.80 27.04
C ALA A 111 8.38 -3.03 27.46
N GLU A 112 7.63 -1.96 27.77
CA GLU A 112 6.21 -2.06 28.10
C GLU A 112 5.38 -2.58 26.92
N ASN A 113 5.72 -2.22 25.68
CA ASN A 113 5.08 -2.77 24.48
C ASN A 113 5.38 -4.25 24.27
N ILE A 114 6.63 -4.67 24.42
CA ILE A 114 7.05 -6.07 24.26
C ILE A 114 6.31 -6.97 25.25
N PHE A 115 6.20 -6.56 26.51
CA PHE A 115 5.57 -7.35 27.58
C PHE A 115 4.09 -7.02 27.82
N LEU A 116 3.46 -6.23 26.95
CA LEU A 116 2.05 -5.86 27.09
C LEU A 116 1.15 -7.11 27.10
N GLY A 117 0.40 -7.26 28.23
CA GLY A 117 -0.48 -8.41 28.48
C GLY A 117 0.24 -9.69 28.91
N GLN A 118 1.55 -9.61 29.24
CA GLN A 118 2.36 -10.67 29.85
C GLN A 118 3.36 -10.09 30.85
N GLU A 119 2.93 -9.08 31.60
CA GLU A 119 3.77 -8.36 32.54
C GLU A 119 4.28 -9.29 33.65
N TRP A 120 5.57 -9.25 33.89
CA TRP A 120 6.18 -9.99 35.01
C TRP A 120 5.99 -9.21 36.29
N THR A 121 5.49 -9.90 37.31
CA THR A 121 5.24 -9.29 38.62
C THR A 121 6.12 -9.91 39.68
N ARG A 122 6.62 -9.06 40.57
CA ARG A 122 7.33 -9.46 41.79
C ARG A 122 6.71 -8.72 42.97
N TYR A 123 6.26 -9.46 43.96
CA TYR A 123 5.57 -8.91 45.15
C TYR A 123 4.36 -8.02 44.77
N GLY A 124 3.58 -8.41 43.76
CA GLY A 124 2.39 -7.67 43.31
C GLY A 124 2.67 -6.38 42.54
N ARG A 125 3.94 -6.12 42.16
CA ARG A 125 4.34 -4.98 41.31
C ARG A 125 5.05 -5.46 40.08
N ILE A 126 4.94 -4.71 38.97
CA ILE A 126 5.62 -5.02 37.71
C ILE A 126 7.14 -4.94 37.92
N ASP A 127 7.86 -6.01 37.58
CA ASP A 127 9.33 -6.05 37.63
C ASP A 127 9.91 -5.44 36.35
N ARG A 128 9.89 -4.11 36.28
CA ARG A 128 10.38 -3.36 35.12
C ARG A 128 11.84 -3.66 34.79
N ARG A 129 12.66 -3.90 35.79
CA ARG A 129 14.10 -4.14 35.63
C ARG A 129 14.37 -5.46 34.94
N ALA A 130 13.63 -6.51 35.31
CA ALA A 130 13.70 -7.81 34.64
C ALA A 130 13.18 -7.73 33.22
N GLN A 131 12.06 -7.03 32.98
CA GLN A 131 11.50 -6.82 31.65
C GLN A 131 12.44 -6.01 30.74
N GLU A 132 13.03 -4.91 31.22
CA GLU A 132 14.00 -4.10 30.45
C GLU A 132 15.22 -4.92 30.02
N LYS A 133 15.72 -5.81 30.90
CA LYS A 133 16.86 -6.67 30.59
C LYS A 133 16.53 -7.63 29.45
N VAL A 134 15.40 -8.35 29.55
CA VAL A 134 15.01 -9.30 28.51
C VAL A 134 14.57 -8.58 27.23
N ALA A 135 13.96 -7.39 27.34
CA ALA A 135 13.68 -6.56 26.18
C ALA A 135 14.95 -6.19 25.41
N ALA A 136 16.04 -5.84 26.12
CA ALA A 136 17.33 -5.56 25.48
C ALA A 136 17.86 -6.78 24.70
N GLU A 137 17.83 -7.98 25.30
CA GLU A 137 18.24 -9.22 24.66
C GLU A 137 17.39 -9.53 23.42
N LEU A 138 16.08 -9.28 23.46
CA LEU A 138 15.18 -9.47 22.32
C LEU A 138 15.42 -8.44 21.21
N LEU A 139 15.68 -7.18 21.58
CA LEU A 139 16.03 -6.12 20.63
C LEU A 139 17.35 -6.41 19.92
N ASP A 140 18.34 -6.92 20.63
CA ASP A 140 19.61 -7.34 20.05
C ASP A 140 19.41 -8.49 19.04
N ARG A 141 18.54 -9.46 19.36
CA ARG A 141 18.20 -10.56 18.44
C ARG A 141 17.59 -10.09 17.13
N VAL A 142 16.80 -9.03 17.14
CA VAL A 142 16.21 -8.43 15.94
C VAL A 142 17.05 -7.27 15.40
N ALA A 143 18.22 -6.99 16.00
CA ALA A 143 19.13 -5.88 15.72
C ALA A 143 18.40 -4.53 15.60
N ALA A 144 17.48 -4.29 16.52
CA ALA A 144 16.83 -3.00 16.67
C ALA A 144 17.78 -2.00 17.35
N SER A 145 17.90 -0.80 16.80
CA SER A 145 18.77 0.26 17.30
C SER A 145 18.09 1.16 18.35
N CYS A 146 17.02 0.67 19.01
CA CYS A 146 16.31 1.41 20.05
C CYS A 146 16.56 0.82 21.43
N SER A 147 16.39 1.65 22.48
CA SER A 147 16.51 1.23 23.87
C SER A 147 15.17 0.70 24.42
N PRO A 148 15.18 -0.25 25.37
CA PRO A 148 13.97 -0.68 26.07
C PRO A 148 13.16 0.46 26.72
N ARG A 149 13.81 1.58 27.02
CA ARG A 149 13.21 2.76 27.68
C ARG A 149 12.70 3.81 26.70
N ASP A 150 13.03 3.70 25.42
CA ASP A 150 12.55 4.65 24.42
C ASP A 150 11.02 4.57 24.29
N ARG A 151 10.37 5.71 24.02
CA ARG A 151 8.94 5.74 23.73
C ARG A 151 8.69 5.29 22.29
N VAL A 152 7.78 4.36 22.11
CA VAL A 152 7.49 3.81 20.78
C VAL A 152 6.99 4.89 19.82
N GLY A 153 6.26 5.91 20.31
CA GLY A 153 5.79 7.03 19.50
C GLY A 153 6.91 7.82 18.80
N GLU A 154 8.12 7.82 19.35
CA GLU A 154 9.28 8.57 18.85
C GLU A 154 10.09 7.76 17.82
N LEU A 155 9.82 6.45 17.71
CA LEU A 155 10.52 5.56 16.81
C LEU A 155 10.06 5.71 15.34
N ARG A 156 10.98 5.50 14.40
CA ARG A 156 10.66 5.37 12.98
C ARG A 156 9.87 4.08 12.72
N MET A 157 9.15 4.02 11.60
CA MET A 157 8.27 2.89 11.28
C MET A 157 9.02 1.56 11.26
N GLY A 158 10.19 1.49 10.65
CA GLY A 158 11.01 0.27 10.63
C GLY A 158 11.41 -0.20 12.05
N GLN A 159 11.72 0.71 12.96
CA GLN A 159 12.02 0.36 14.36
C GLN A 159 10.78 -0.14 15.11
N LYS A 160 9.61 0.49 14.90
CA LYS A 160 8.33 0.02 15.48
C LYS A 160 8.03 -1.41 15.06
N GLN A 161 8.33 -1.75 13.82
CA GLN A 161 8.15 -3.09 13.29
C GLN A 161 9.09 -4.11 13.94
N LEU A 162 10.36 -3.75 14.16
CA LEU A 162 11.30 -4.59 14.90
C LEU A 162 10.87 -4.80 16.36
N VAL A 163 10.25 -3.79 16.99
CA VAL A 163 9.64 -3.92 18.33
C VAL A 163 8.48 -4.94 18.33
N GLU A 164 7.64 -4.95 17.28
CA GLU A 164 6.58 -5.97 17.13
C GLU A 164 7.16 -7.37 16.94
N ILE A 165 8.25 -7.52 16.17
CA ILE A 165 8.94 -8.80 16.03
C ILE A 165 9.54 -9.23 17.37
N ALA A 166 10.19 -8.33 18.12
CA ALA A 166 10.70 -8.63 19.46
C ALA A 166 9.58 -9.06 20.41
N LYS A 167 8.40 -8.42 20.35
CA LYS A 167 7.19 -8.81 21.08
C LYS A 167 6.71 -10.22 20.69
N ALA A 168 6.76 -10.58 19.40
CA ALA A 168 6.44 -11.92 18.93
C ALA A 168 7.41 -12.97 19.52
N LEU A 169 8.70 -12.68 19.49
CA LEU A 169 9.75 -13.55 20.06
C LEU A 169 9.64 -13.71 21.58
N SER A 170 9.19 -12.68 22.31
CA SER A 170 8.97 -12.74 23.77
C SER A 170 7.93 -13.79 24.15
N ARG A 171 7.05 -14.17 23.21
CA ARG A 171 5.98 -15.17 23.37
C ARG A 171 6.36 -16.56 22.85
N SER A 172 7.66 -16.78 22.58
CA SER A 172 8.17 -18.07 22.05
C SER A 172 7.47 -18.48 20.76
N ALA A 173 7.21 -17.53 19.86
CA ALA A 173 6.58 -17.81 18.59
C ALA A 173 7.40 -18.82 17.77
N SER A 174 6.75 -19.86 17.25
CA SER A 174 7.29 -20.83 16.30
C SER A 174 6.83 -20.55 14.86
N VAL A 175 5.73 -19.83 14.72
CA VAL A 175 5.16 -19.36 13.45
C VAL A 175 5.03 -17.84 13.48
N LEU A 176 5.63 -17.15 12.52
CA LEU A 176 5.56 -15.70 12.37
C LEU A 176 4.84 -15.36 11.06
N VAL A 177 3.77 -14.60 11.13
CA VAL A 177 3.05 -14.08 9.97
C VAL A 177 3.34 -12.59 9.84
N LEU A 178 3.83 -12.18 8.69
CA LEU A 178 4.11 -10.78 8.34
C LEU A 178 3.15 -10.36 7.23
N ASP A 179 2.19 -9.47 7.54
CA ASP A 179 1.17 -9.01 6.59
C ASP A 179 1.58 -7.65 5.99
N GLU A 180 2.06 -7.67 4.73
CA GLU A 180 2.59 -6.53 3.98
C GLU A 180 3.61 -5.68 4.78
N PRO A 181 4.67 -6.31 5.29
CA PRO A 181 5.52 -5.67 6.28
C PRO A 181 6.34 -4.48 5.75
N THR A 182 6.49 -4.35 4.44
CA THR A 182 7.29 -3.29 3.82
C THR A 182 6.45 -2.11 3.29
N ALA A 183 5.12 -2.20 3.38
CA ALA A 183 4.20 -1.23 2.81
C ALA A 183 4.42 0.23 3.24
N ALA A 184 5.01 0.46 4.41
CA ALA A 184 5.29 1.79 4.97
C ALA A 184 6.79 2.08 5.19
N LEU A 185 7.68 1.20 4.67
CA LEU A 185 9.13 1.29 4.86
C LEU A 185 9.82 1.96 3.67
N SER A 186 10.92 2.65 3.95
CA SER A 186 11.87 3.07 2.90
C SER A 186 12.65 1.86 2.36
N GLY A 187 13.29 2.00 1.20
CA GLY A 187 14.09 0.92 0.59
C GLY A 187 15.16 0.36 1.54
N THR A 188 15.88 1.22 2.25
CA THR A 188 16.90 0.82 3.23
C THR A 188 16.32 0.11 4.45
N GLU A 189 15.13 0.51 4.91
CA GLU A 189 14.43 -0.16 6.01
C GLU A 189 13.88 -1.52 5.57
N SER A 190 13.39 -1.63 4.32
CA SER A 190 12.95 -2.89 3.71
C SER A 190 14.11 -3.88 3.59
N ASP A 191 15.29 -3.43 3.16
CA ASP A 191 16.50 -4.26 3.09
C ASP A 191 16.94 -4.76 4.47
N ALA A 192 16.88 -3.89 5.47
CA ALA A 192 17.19 -4.27 6.85
C ALA A 192 16.19 -5.31 7.37
N LEU A 193 14.89 -5.12 7.12
CA LEU A 193 13.86 -6.10 7.49
C LEU A 193 14.08 -7.45 6.81
N ALA A 194 14.39 -7.47 5.52
CA ALA A 194 14.66 -8.69 4.78
C ALA A 194 15.80 -9.50 5.39
N THR A 195 16.88 -8.81 5.79
CA THR A 195 18.00 -9.45 6.51
C THR A 195 17.54 -10.06 7.85
N ARG A 196 16.65 -9.38 8.57
CA ARG A 196 16.10 -9.92 9.85
C ARG A 196 15.18 -11.12 9.64
N VAL A 197 14.38 -11.11 8.59
CA VAL A 197 13.55 -12.27 8.21
C VAL A 197 14.44 -13.49 7.94
N GLU A 198 15.54 -13.31 7.24
CA GLU A 198 16.52 -14.36 6.97
C GLU A 198 17.19 -14.87 8.27
N ASP A 199 17.59 -13.98 9.18
CA ASP A 199 18.14 -14.36 10.48
C ASP A 199 17.14 -15.19 11.30
N LEU A 200 15.86 -14.80 11.31
CA LEU A 200 14.79 -15.53 12.01
C LEU A 200 14.50 -16.88 11.37
N ARG A 201 14.54 -16.96 10.04
CA ARG A 201 14.45 -18.21 9.29
C ARG A 201 15.53 -19.20 9.73
N THR A 202 16.79 -18.76 9.79
CA THR A 202 17.92 -19.60 10.21
C THR A 202 17.81 -20.06 11.68
N GLN A 203 17.08 -19.30 12.53
CA GLN A 203 16.76 -19.69 13.90
C GLN A 203 15.62 -20.73 13.98
N GLY A 204 15.06 -21.18 12.86
CA GLY A 204 14.06 -22.24 12.78
C GLY A 204 12.60 -21.75 12.84
N LEU A 205 12.32 -20.44 12.77
CA LEU A 205 10.94 -19.95 12.67
C LEU A 205 10.32 -20.32 11.32
N ALA A 206 9.07 -20.78 11.34
CA ALA A 206 8.26 -20.86 10.14
C ALA A 206 7.65 -19.47 9.86
N ILE A 207 7.93 -18.90 8.69
CA ILE A 207 7.53 -17.52 8.38
C ILE A 207 6.55 -17.54 7.22
N VAL A 208 5.35 -16.99 7.43
CA VAL A 208 4.38 -16.68 6.36
C VAL A 208 4.54 -15.21 6.00
N TYR A 209 5.06 -14.95 4.82
CA TYR A 209 5.33 -13.61 4.32
C TYR A 209 4.28 -13.19 3.29
N VAL A 210 3.37 -12.32 3.69
CA VAL A 210 2.30 -11.85 2.80
C VAL A 210 2.73 -10.58 2.12
N THR A 211 2.79 -10.62 0.80
CA THR A 211 3.19 -9.47 -0.01
C THR A 211 2.52 -9.52 -1.38
N HIS A 212 2.52 -8.40 -2.07
CA HIS A 212 2.20 -8.29 -3.49
C HIS A 212 3.44 -7.96 -4.34
N LEU A 213 4.61 -7.81 -3.71
CA LEU A 213 5.87 -7.43 -4.35
C LEU A 213 6.68 -8.67 -4.74
N LEU A 214 6.74 -8.99 -6.03
CA LEU A 214 7.47 -10.16 -6.53
C LEU A 214 8.98 -10.12 -6.22
N ALA A 215 9.57 -8.92 -6.17
CA ALA A 215 10.98 -8.76 -5.82
C ALA A 215 11.31 -9.26 -4.39
N GLU A 216 10.37 -9.11 -3.44
CA GLU A 216 10.52 -9.64 -2.08
C GLU A 216 10.42 -11.16 -2.06
N VAL A 217 9.49 -11.70 -2.87
CA VAL A 217 9.32 -13.15 -3.02
C VAL A 217 10.58 -13.80 -3.59
N GLU A 218 11.12 -13.24 -4.67
CA GLU A 218 12.36 -13.72 -5.31
C GLU A 218 13.57 -13.68 -4.36
N ARG A 219 13.58 -12.71 -3.45
CA ARG A 219 14.67 -12.51 -2.50
C ARG A 219 14.57 -13.39 -1.26
N LEU A 220 13.38 -13.61 -0.73
CA LEU A 220 13.18 -14.15 0.62
C LEU A 220 12.50 -15.52 0.66
N ALA A 221 11.64 -15.83 -0.32
CA ALA A 221 10.76 -16.98 -0.19
C ALA A 221 11.41 -18.29 -0.59
N ASP A 222 11.23 -19.33 0.22
CA ASP A 222 11.59 -20.70 -0.11
C ASP A 222 10.45 -21.45 -0.83
N ALA A 223 9.22 -20.99 -0.62
CA ALA A 223 8.04 -21.49 -1.32
C ALA A 223 7.01 -20.38 -1.48
N VAL A 224 6.12 -20.54 -2.45
CA VAL A 224 5.11 -19.55 -2.81
C VAL A 224 3.76 -20.22 -2.95
N THR A 225 2.73 -19.64 -2.33
CA THR A 225 1.32 -19.97 -2.58
C THR A 225 0.61 -18.71 -3.08
N VAL A 226 -0.08 -18.83 -4.21
CA VAL A 226 -0.92 -17.77 -4.77
C VAL A 226 -2.37 -18.10 -4.45
N LEU A 227 -3.04 -17.21 -3.72
CA LEU A 227 -4.48 -17.25 -3.50
C LEU A 227 -5.19 -16.42 -4.56
N ARG A 228 -6.30 -16.95 -5.08
CA ARG A 228 -7.23 -16.26 -5.96
C ARG A 228 -8.66 -16.73 -5.70
N ASP A 229 -9.57 -15.78 -5.54
CA ASP A 229 -11.00 -16.05 -5.29
C ASP A 229 -11.24 -17.06 -4.15
N GLY A 230 -10.44 -16.95 -3.08
CA GLY A 230 -10.51 -17.82 -1.91
C GLY A 230 -9.91 -19.21 -2.08
N ARG A 231 -9.26 -19.55 -3.20
CA ARG A 231 -8.63 -20.85 -3.49
C ARG A 231 -7.15 -20.72 -3.74
N VAL A 232 -6.41 -21.82 -3.56
CA VAL A 232 -5.02 -21.92 -4.00
C VAL A 232 -5.01 -22.04 -5.52
N ALA A 233 -4.56 -21.00 -6.20
CA ALA A 233 -4.43 -20.96 -7.65
C ALA A 233 -3.09 -21.53 -8.13
N HIS A 234 -2.03 -21.41 -7.31
CA HIS A 234 -0.70 -21.89 -7.61
C HIS A 234 0.07 -22.14 -6.33
N HIS A 235 0.88 -23.19 -6.33
CA HIS A 235 1.82 -23.50 -5.26
C HIS A 235 3.11 -24.03 -5.87
N THR A 236 4.25 -23.51 -5.44
CA THR A 236 5.56 -23.95 -5.94
C THR A 236 6.65 -23.72 -4.90
N ALA A 237 7.67 -24.59 -4.92
CA ALA A 237 8.91 -24.38 -4.19
C ALA A 237 9.79 -23.37 -4.94
N THR A 238 10.61 -22.62 -4.20
CA THR A 238 11.53 -21.63 -4.76
C THR A 238 12.55 -22.26 -5.71
N GLY A 239 12.90 -21.53 -6.77
CA GLY A 239 13.82 -22.00 -7.81
C GLY A 239 13.14 -22.71 -8.99
N SER A 240 11.87 -23.13 -8.85
CA SER A 240 11.09 -23.75 -9.93
C SER A 240 10.06 -22.83 -10.58
N HIS A 241 9.84 -21.62 -10.06
CA HIS A 241 8.89 -20.66 -10.61
C HIS A 241 9.60 -19.59 -11.46
N ARG A 242 9.02 -19.32 -12.62
CA ARG A 242 9.36 -18.12 -13.37
C ARG A 242 8.42 -17.00 -12.91
N ARG A 243 8.95 -15.78 -12.83
CA ARG A 243 8.17 -14.57 -12.49
C ARG A 243 6.87 -14.48 -13.28
N HIS A 244 6.92 -14.76 -14.57
CA HIS A 244 5.76 -14.81 -15.46
C HIS A 244 4.68 -15.79 -14.97
N ASP A 245 5.05 -16.93 -14.39
CA ASP A 245 4.09 -17.93 -13.91
C ASP A 245 3.37 -17.44 -12.65
N LEU A 246 4.06 -16.71 -11.77
CA LEU A 246 3.45 -16.07 -10.60
C LEU A 246 2.49 -14.96 -10.99
N VAL A 247 2.90 -14.07 -11.89
CA VAL A 247 2.02 -13.02 -12.45
C VAL A 247 0.78 -13.66 -13.07
N ARG A 248 0.95 -14.68 -13.90
CA ARG A 248 -0.13 -15.40 -14.52
C ARG A 248 -1.08 -16.08 -13.52
N ALA A 249 -0.55 -16.64 -12.43
CA ALA A 249 -1.35 -17.24 -11.37
C ALA A 249 -2.16 -16.18 -10.59
N ILE A 250 -1.55 -15.01 -10.32
CA ILE A 250 -2.21 -13.87 -9.65
C ILE A 250 -3.33 -13.31 -10.52
N THR A 251 -3.08 -13.09 -11.82
CA THR A 251 -4.01 -12.45 -12.77
C THR A 251 -5.02 -13.39 -13.40
N GLY A 252 -4.87 -14.70 -13.25
CA GLY A 252 -5.83 -15.69 -13.74
C GLY A 252 -5.64 -16.17 -15.17
N GLY A 253 -4.44 -16.00 -15.74
CA GLY A 253 -4.11 -16.57 -17.04
C GLY A 253 -4.85 -15.94 -18.24
N ARG A 254 -5.43 -14.76 -18.09
CA ARG A 254 -5.84 -13.92 -19.22
C ARG A 254 -4.59 -13.32 -19.84
N ALA A 255 -3.81 -14.16 -20.51
CA ALA A 255 -2.77 -13.71 -21.41
C ALA A 255 -3.44 -12.85 -22.50
N ALA A 256 -2.91 -11.66 -22.73
CA ALA A 256 -3.18 -10.91 -23.95
C ALA A 256 -2.65 -11.73 -25.13
N GLY A 257 -3.48 -12.64 -25.63
CA GLY A 257 -3.29 -13.17 -26.98
C GLY A 257 -3.59 -12.06 -27.97
N PRO A 258 -2.97 -12.03 -29.16
CA PRO A 258 -3.24 -11.03 -30.17
C PRO A 258 -4.71 -11.08 -30.56
N ALA A 259 -5.38 -9.95 -30.58
CA ALA A 259 -6.77 -9.76 -30.91
C ALA A 259 -7.10 -10.39 -32.27
N ALA A 260 -7.84 -11.48 -32.25
CA ALA A 260 -8.52 -12.02 -33.41
C ALA A 260 -9.99 -12.23 -33.07
N GLY A 261 -10.86 -11.43 -33.71
CA GLY A 261 -12.22 -11.80 -34.06
C GLY A 261 -13.26 -11.72 -32.94
N ALA A 262 -14.00 -10.62 -32.94
CA ALA A 262 -15.29 -10.48 -32.29
C ALA A 262 -16.28 -11.51 -32.82
N THR A 263 -16.89 -12.30 -31.91
CA THR A 263 -18.23 -12.89 -32.11
C THR A 263 -18.99 -12.84 -30.79
N THR A 264 -20.17 -12.28 -30.93
CA THR A 264 -21.22 -12.04 -29.93
C THR A 264 -21.72 -13.34 -29.29
N ALA A 265 -21.85 -13.33 -27.93
CA ALA A 265 -22.88 -14.11 -27.26
C ALA A 265 -23.26 -13.41 -25.95
N ALA A 266 -24.54 -13.20 -25.77
CA ALA A 266 -25.21 -12.52 -24.69
C ALA A 266 -25.15 -13.31 -23.36
N GLY A 267 -25.01 -12.62 -22.24
CA GLY A 267 -25.18 -13.19 -20.91
C GLY A 267 -24.74 -12.20 -19.83
N GLY A 268 -25.71 -11.61 -19.09
CA GLY A 268 -25.61 -10.51 -18.15
C GLY A 268 -24.47 -10.59 -17.16
N GLY A 269 -23.58 -9.64 -17.24
CA GLY A 269 -22.56 -9.30 -16.28
C GLY A 269 -22.48 -7.77 -16.23
N ALA A 270 -22.33 -7.22 -15.03
CA ALA A 270 -22.28 -5.77 -14.81
C ALA A 270 -21.31 -5.11 -15.80
N ASP A 271 -21.81 -4.10 -16.49
CA ASP A 271 -21.04 -3.29 -17.45
C ASP A 271 -19.83 -2.68 -16.74
N VAL A 272 -18.66 -3.24 -17.00
CA VAL A 272 -17.38 -2.59 -16.72
C VAL A 272 -17.32 -1.39 -17.65
N VAL A 273 -17.45 -0.19 -17.08
CA VAL A 273 -17.25 1.07 -17.81
C VAL A 273 -15.82 1.09 -18.31
N VAL A 274 -15.62 0.69 -19.57
CA VAL A 274 -14.31 0.82 -20.23
C VAL A 274 -14.05 2.32 -20.38
N PRO A 275 -12.98 2.88 -19.80
CA PRO A 275 -12.64 4.29 -19.98
C PRO A 275 -12.57 4.61 -21.48
N GLY A 276 -13.29 5.64 -21.91
CA GLY A 276 -13.35 6.02 -23.31
C GLY A 276 -11.94 6.27 -23.86
N ARG A 277 -11.69 5.86 -25.13
CA ARG A 277 -10.43 6.10 -25.82
C ARG A 277 -10.02 7.57 -25.69
N ARG A 278 -8.73 7.85 -25.41
CA ARG A 278 -8.14 9.19 -25.50
C ARG A 278 -8.64 9.87 -26.79
N ASN A 279 -9.25 11.03 -26.65
CA ASN A 279 -9.55 11.86 -27.83
C ASN A 279 -8.37 12.82 -28.05
N PRO A 280 -7.49 12.56 -29.04
CA PRO A 280 -6.30 13.37 -29.28
C PRO A 280 -6.61 14.81 -29.71
N ALA A 281 -7.86 15.12 -30.08
CA ALA A 281 -8.30 16.44 -30.51
C ALA A 281 -8.64 17.40 -29.32
N ARG A 282 -8.68 16.91 -28.07
CA ARG A 282 -8.98 17.77 -26.93
C ARG A 282 -7.75 18.55 -26.48
N PRO A 283 -7.91 19.84 -26.11
CA PRO A 283 -6.80 20.68 -25.66
C PRO A 283 -6.19 20.16 -24.35
N ALA A 284 -4.87 20.36 -24.18
CA ALA A 284 -4.18 20.03 -22.94
C ALA A 284 -4.65 20.99 -21.82
N ARG A 285 -5.18 20.44 -20.73
CA ARG A 285 -5.53 21.20 -19.52
C ARG A 285 -4.36 21.32 -18.56
N LEU A 286 -3.55 20.29 -18.42
CA LEU A 286 -2.33 20.32 -17.64
C LEU A 286 -1.13 20.02 -18.54
N THR A 287 -0.13 20.87 -18.51
CA THR A 287 1.17 20.65 -19.19
C THR A 287 2.29 20.83 -18.18
N VAL A 288 3.11 19.82 -18.04
CA VAL A 288 4.28 19.77 -17.16
C VAL A 288 5.50 19.50 -18.01
N ARG A 289 6.54 20.35 -17.89
CA ARG A 289 7.79 20.20 -18.64
C ARG A 289 8.99 20.29 -17.73
N GLY A 290 9.83 19.27 -17.76
CA GLY A 290 11.08 19.17 -17.03
C GLY A 290 10.93 19.37 -15.52
N LEU A 291 9.77 19.04 -14.93
CA LEU A 291 9.51 19.28 -13.50
C LEU A 291 10.44 18.44 -12.66
N ARG A 292 11.11 19.09 -11.72
CA ARG A 292 12.06 18.47 -10.80
C ARG A 292 11.78 18.91 -9.37
N GLY A 293 12.05 18.00 -8.44
CA GLY A 293 11.97 18.26 -7.00
C GLY A 293 12.76 17.25 -6.19
N PRO A 294 12.84 17.38 -4.88
CA PRO A 294 13.57 16.43 -4.03
C PRO A 294 13.07 14.99 -4.22
N GLY A 295 13.93 14.13 -4.80
CA GLY A 295 13.67 12.72 -5.03
C GLY A 295 12.76 12.41 -6.22
N PHE A 296 12.62 13.33 -7.20
CA PHE A 296 12.00 13.03 -8.48
C PHE A 296 12.43 14.01 -9.58
N GLY A 297 12.28 13.59 -10.83
CA GLY A 297 12.45 14.39 -12.04
C GLY A 297 13.73 14.07 -12.85
N PRO A 298 13.79 14.61 -14.08
CA PRO A 298 12.76 15.41 -14.73
C PRO A 298 11.50 14.63 -15.08
N VAL A 299 10.33 15.29 -14.97
CA VAL A 299 9.02 14.74 -15.33
C VAL A 299 8.40 15.62 -16.39
N ASP A 300 8.02 14.99 -17.50
CA ASP A 300 7.28 15.60 -18.61
C ASP A 300 5.96 14.84 -18.76
N LEU A 301 4.83 15.56 -18.67
CA LEU A 301 3.51 14.97 -18.89
C LEU A 301 2.51 16.03 -19.35
N THR A 302 1.47 15.56 -20.01
CA THR A 302 0.30 16.38 -20.39
C THR A 302 -0.95 15.62 -19.97
N VAL A 303 -2.00 16.35 -19.57
CA VAL A 303 -3.33 15.78 -19.34
C VAL A 303 -4.33 16.61 -20.14
N ALA A 304 -5.04 15.99 -21.06
CA ALA A 304 -6.04 16.68 -21.87
C ALA A 304 -7.34 16.93 -21.08
N GLU A 305 -8.20 17.78 -21.62
CA GLU A 305 -9.54 18.00 -21.09
C GLU A 305 -10.34 16.69 -21.02
N GLY A 306 -10.84 16.36 -19.82
CA GLY A 306 -11.59 15.11 -19.59
C GLY A 306 -10.76 13.84 -19.68
N GLU A 307 -9.44 13.96 -19.69
CA GLU A 307 -8.54 12.80 -19.65
C GLU A 307 -8.23 12.41 -18.20
N ILE A 308 -8.19 11.09 -17.94
CA ILE A 308 -7.75 10.50 -16.69
C ILE A 308 -6.40 9.83 -16.93
N VAL A 309 -5.35 10.37 -16.33
CA VAL A 309 -3.98 9.85 -16.43
C VAL A 309 -3.55 9.28 -15.09
N GLY A 310 -3.08 8.04 -15.07
CA GLY A 310 -2.50 7.38 -13.91
C GLY A 310 -1.00 7.61 -13.80
N LEU A 311 -0.50 7.79 -12.59
CA LEU A 311 0.90 7.64 -12.21
C LEU A 311 1.00 6.34 -11.42
N TYR A 312 1.45 5.27 -12.01
CA TYR A 312 1.61 3.98 -11.34
C TYR A 312 3.06 3.75 -10.96
N GLY A 313 3.30 3.05 -9.86
CA GLY A 313 4.63 2.63 -9.42
C GLY A 313 4.60 2.17 -7.97
N LEU A 314 5.72 1.66 -7.47
CA LEU A 314 5.81 1.18 -6.09
C LEU A 314 5.79 2.33 -5.07
N ILE A 315 5.50 2.00 -3.81
CA ILE A 315 5.61 2.95 -2.71
C ILE A 315 7.04 3.48 -2.66
N GLY A 316 7.19 4.81 -2.56
CA GLY A 316 8.50 5.45 -2.62
C GLY A 316 8.99 5.82 -4.02
N SER A 317 8.32 5.40 -5.10
CA SER A 317 8.70 5.75 -6.50
C SER A 317 8.69 7.24 -6.82
N GLY A 318 8.07 8.09 -5.98
CA GLY A 318 8.05 9.54 -6.14
C GLY A 318 6.73 10.13 -6.64
N ARG A 319 5.72 9.33 -6.95
CA ARG A 319 4.39 9.73 -7.46
C ARG A 319 3.73 10.83 -6.62
N THR A 320 3.58 10.59 -5.32
CA THR A 320 3.04 11.56 -4.34
C THR A 320 3.82 12.88 -4.37
N ARG A 321 5.15 12.82 -4.49
CA ARG A 321 5.99 14.03 -4.55
C ARG A 321 5.70 14.87 -5.80
N VAL A 322 5.44 14.21 -6.93
CA VAL A 322 5.02 14.90 -8.17
C VAL A 322 3.69 15.63 -7.93
N LEU A 323 2.67 14.95 -7.40
CA LEU A 323 1.36 15.56 -7.13
C LEU A 323 1.46 16.70 -6.12
N GLU A 324 2.18 16.52 -5.01
CA GLU A 324 2.38 17.55 -3.99
C GLU A 324 3.13 18.78 -4.55
N THR A 325 4.07 18.58 -5.49
CA THR A 325 4.80 19.66 -6.14
C THR A 325 3.90 20.41 -7.12
N LEU A 326 3.09 19.71 -7.91
CA LEU A 326 2.08 20.33 -8.79
C LEU A 326 1.06 21.15 -8.01
N PHE A 327 0.71 20.73 -6.82
CA PHE A 327 -0.20 21.46 -5.94
C PHE A 327 0.48 22.59 -5.14
N GLY A 328 1.81 22.72 -5.22
CA GLY A 328 2.57 23.76 -4.50
C GLY A 328 2.78 23.47 -3.01
N ARG A 329 2.58 22.23 -2.57
CA ARG A 329 2.88 21.77 -1.20
C ARG A 329 4.38 21.52 -1.02
N ARG A 330 5.07 21.14 -2.09
CA ARG A 330 6.52 21.03 -2.19
C ARG A 330 7.06 21.99 -3.23
N ARG A 331 8.23 22.57 -2.98
CA ARG A 331 8.88 23.45 -3.94
C ARG A 331 9.50 22.65 -5.07
N ALA A 332 9.23 23.04 -6.31
CA ALA A 332 9.96 22.57 -7.47
C ALA A 332 11.40 23.12 -7.44
N SER A 333 12.37 22.30 -7.84
CA SER A 333 13.76 22.73 -8.08
C SER A 333 13.99 23.16 -9.53
N GLY A 334 13.05 22.91 -10.43
CA GLY A 334 13.10 23.30 -11.84
C GLY A 334 11.88 22.81 -12.63
N GLY A 335 11.79 23.24 -13.87
CA GLY A 335 10.70 22.91 -14.77
C GLY A 335 9.58 23.96 -14.79
N SER A 336 8.51 23.65 -15.55
CA SER A 336 7.37 24.55 -15.69
C SER A 336 6.05 23.77 -15.67
N VAL A 337 5.02 24.41 -15.11
CA VAL A 337 3.66 23.89 -15.04
C VAL A 337 2.70 24.89 -15.66
N ARG A 338 1.80 24.42 -16.51
CA ARG A 338 0.72 25.23 -17.11
C ARG A 338 -0.62 24.55 -16.93
N VAL A 339 -1.63 25.35 -16.63
CA VAL A 339 -3.04 24.93 -16.63
C VAL A 339 -3.76 25.72 -17.74
N GLY A 340 -4.13 25.03 -18.79
CA GLY A 340 -4.50 25.66 -20.04
C GLY A 340 -3.35 26.55 -20.55
N GLU A 341 -3.65 27.82 -20.78
CA GLU A 341 -2.64 28.81 -21.19
C GLU A 341 -1.92 29.48 -20.03
N ARG A 342 -2.38 29.32 -18.78
CA ARG A 342 -1.78 29.95 -17.61
C ARG A 342 -0.53 29.22 -17.15
N ALA A 343 0.58 29.94 -17.03
CA ALA A 343 1.72 29.43 -16.27
C ALA A 343 1.39 29.47 -14.77
N VAL A 344 1.62 28.37 -14.09
CA VAL A 344 1.37 28.22 -12.65
C VAL A 344 2.70 28.13 -11.93
N SER A 345 2.98 29.14 -11.10
CA SER A 345 4.07 29.03 -10.12
C SER A 345 3.54 28.23 -8.93
N ALA A 346 3.70 26.92 -8.97
CA ALA A 346 3.25 26.02 -7.90
C ALA A 346 4.18 26.11 -6.67
N SER A 347 4.32 27.33 -6.12
CA SER A 347 5.12 27.56 -4.91
C SER A 347 4.31 27.50 -3.62
N ARG A 348 2.99 27.62 -3.71
CA ARG A 348 2.04 27.54 -2.60
C ARG A 348 0.72 26.92 -3.06
N PRO A 349 0.03 26.15 -2.19
CA PRO A 349 -1.29 25.57 -2.49
C PRO A 349 -2.33 26.61 -2.93
N ALA A 350 -2.26 27.83 -2.40
CA ALA A 350 -3.18 28.90 -2.78
C ALA A 350 -3.06 29.29 -4.25
N ASP A 351 -1.85 29.27 -4.81
CA ASP A 351 -1.59 29.63 -6.21
C ASP A 351 -2.11 28.52 -7.14
N ALA A 352 -1.91 27.25 -6.79
CA ALA A 352 -2.47 26.11 -7.49
C ALA A 352 -4.01 26.12 -7.48
N LEU A 353 -4.60 26.35 -6.31
CA LEU A 353 -6.04 26.49 -6.17
C LEU A 353 -6.61 27.66 -7.00
N ALA A 354 -5.92 28.79 -7.05
CA ALA A 354 -6.35 29.95 -7.87
C ALA A 354 -6.25 29.66 -9.38
N ALA A 355 -5.39 28.72 -9.77
CA ALA A 355 -5.24 28.24 -11.15
C ALA A 355 -6.20 27.10 -11.51
N GLY A 356 -7.11 26.71 -10.61
CA GLY A 356 -8.06 25.61 -10.83
C GLY A 356 -7.51 24.21 -10.57
N VAL A 357 -6.36 24.09 -9.87
CA VAL A 357 -5.80 22.78 -9.47
C VAL A 357 -6.26 22.42 -8.07
N ALA A 358 -6.83 21.24 -7.89
CA ALA A 358 -7.24 20.70 -6.60
C ALA A 358 -6.48 19.41 -6.30
N LEU A 359 -6.29 19.08 -5.01
CA LEU A 359 -5.64 17.86 -4.56
C LEU A 359 -6.49 17.13 -3.51
N VAL A 360 -6.68 15.83 -3.72
CA VAL A 360 -7.14 14.88 -2.72
C VAL A 360 -5.93 14.08 -2.25
N PRO A 361 -5.51 14.21 -0.98
CA PRO A 361 -4.33 13.54 -0.47
C PRO A 361 -4.60 12.08 -0.10
N ALA A 362 -3.55 11.24 -0.06
CA ALA A 362 -3.62 9.84 0.33
C ALA A 362 -4.06 9.68 1.80
N ASP A 363 -3.46 10.44 2.71
CA ASP A 363 -3.89 10.44 4.12
C ASP A 363 -5.06 11.39 4.34
N ARG A 364 -6.27 10.85 4.12
CA ARG A 364 -7.51 11.60 4.29
C ARG A 364 -7.75 12.09 5.71
N ARG A 365 -7.25 11.38 6.73
CA ARG A 365 -7.48 11.71 8.14
C ARG A 365 -6.56 12.82 8.65
N ALA A 366 -5.29 12.74 8.33
CA ALA A 366 -4.31 13.73 8.78
C ALA A 366 -4.26 14.97 7.88
N GLN A 367 -4.56 14.83 6.58
CA GLN A 367 -4.31 15.86 5.58
C GLN A 367 -5.55 16.33 4.83
N GLY A 368 -6.60 15.50 4.81
CA GLY A 368 -7.78 15.73 3.99
C GLY A 368 -8.96 16.30 4.77
N LEU A 369 -9.40 15.64 5.82
CA LEU A 369 -10.62 15.94 6.56
C LEU A 369 -10.32 16.62 7.91
N PHE A 370 -11.17 17.52 8.29
CA PHE A 370 -11.25 18.03 9.65
C PHE A 370 -12.21 17.12 10.44
N ALA A 371 -11.65 16.18 11.19
CA ALA A 371 -12.37 15.07 11.82
C ALA A 371 -13.53 15.53 12.73
N GLY A 372 -13.37 16.64 13.45
CA GLY A 372 -14.36 17.22 14.35
C GLY A 372 -15.40 18.14 13.68
N LEU A 373 -15.17 18.55 12.43
CA LEU A 373 -16.16 19.34 11.69
C LEU A 373 -17.24 18.45 11.07
N SER A 374 -18.41 19.05 10.85
CA SER A 374 -19.51 18.36 10.17
C SER A 374 -19.15 17.96 8.74
N ALA A 375 -19.86 16.98 8.18
CA ALA A 375 -19.72 16.60 6.78
C ALA A 375 -19.98 17.78 5.85
N GLN A 376 -21.00 18.59 6.11
CA GLN A 376 -21.31 19.80 5.36
C GLN A 376 -20.15 20.82 5.40
N ASP A 377 -19.61 21.11 6.59
CA ASP A 377 -18.50 22.07 6.72
C ASP A 377 -17.24 21.56 6.00
N ASN A 378 -16.94 20.25 6.09
CA ASN A 378 -15.82 19.66 5.36
C ASN A 378 -15.94 19.81 3.84
N VAL A 379 -17.12 19.53 3.28
CA VAL A 379 -17.36 19.60 1.83
C VAL A 379 -17.39 21.06 1.34
N LEU A 380 -18.03 21.96 2.07
CA LEU A 380 -18.24 23.34 1.63
C LEU A 380 -17.09 24.28 1.98
N LEU A 381 -16.07 23.83 2.69
CA LEU A 381 -14.96 24.67 3.17
C LEU A 381 -14.38 25.61 2.08
N PRO A 382 -14.05 25.15 0.84
CA PRO A 382 -13.53 26.03 -0.20
C PRO A 382 -14.55 27.05 -0.74
N SER A 383 -15.84 26.79 -0.53
CA SER A 383 -16.95 27.53 -1.14
C SER A 383 -17.71 28.43 -0.15
N VAL A 384 -17.31 28.44 1.12
CA VAL A 384 -18.01 29.20 2.18
C VAL A 384 -18.10 30.69 1.80
N ARG A 385 -17.03 31.30 1.26
CA ARG A 385 -17.03 32.71 0.84
C ARG A 385 -17.96 32.96 -0.35
N THR A 386 -18.00 32.06 -1.31
CA THR A 386 -18.85 32.16 -2.52
C THR A 386 -20.33 32.01 -2.17
N LEU A 387 -20.65 31.16 -1.19
CA LEU A 387 -22.01 30.92 -0.72
C LEU A 387 -22.49 31.97 0.29
N ALA A 388 -21.58 32.73 0.89
CA ALA A 388 -21.91 33.75 1.86
C ALA A 388 -22.62 34.96 1.19
N ARG A 389 -23.61 35.55 1.87
CA ARG A 389 -24.27 36.77 1.47
C ARG A 389 -23.84 37.90 2.40
N ARG A 390 -23.23 38.94 1.86
CA ARG A 390 -22.73 40.12 2.63
C ARG A 390 -21.83 39.72 3.81
N GLY A 391 -20.99 38.70 3.64
CA GLY A 391 -20.08 38.22 4.68
C GLY A 391 -20.72 37.28 5.73
N VAL A 392 -22.03 37.00 5.63
CA VAL A 392 -22.74 36.09 6.53
C VAL A 392 -23.02 34.75 5.84
N ARG A 393 -22.81 33.64 6.54
CA ARG A 393 -23.11 32.28 6.03
C ARG A 393 -24.60 32.14 5.69
N ALA A 394 -24.88 31.64 4.49
CA ALA A 394 -26.24 31.39 4.01
C ALA A 394 -26.62 29.91 4.24
N LEU A 395 -26.89 29.52 5.49
CA LEU A 395 -27.12 28.13 5.91
C LEU A 395 -28.11 27.35 5.05
N GLY A 396 -29.18 28.02 4.56
CA GLY A 396 -30.16 27.39 3.67
C GLY A 396 -29.59 27.07 2.28
N ALA A 397 -28.72 27.93 1.73
CA ALA A 397 -28.02 27.67 0.46
C ALA A 397 -26.98 26.57 0.65
N GLU A 398 -26.24 26.62 1.75
CA GLU A 398 -25.23 25.60 2.08
C GLU A 398 -25.84 24.19 2.19
N ARG A 399 -27.00 24.06 2.87
CA ARG A 399 -27.70 22.77 2.98
C ARG A 399 -28.16 22.23 1.62
N ARG A 400 -28.66 23.10 0.73
CA ARG A 400 -29.06 22.68 -0.63
C ARG A 400 -27.87 22.20 -1.45
N VAL A 401 -26.78 22.97 -1.45
CA VAL A 401 -25.55 22.61 -2.16
C VAL A 401 -24.97 21.31 -1.60
N PHE A 402 -24.93 21.14 -0.28
CA PHE A 402 -24.50 19.88 0.33
C PHE A 402 -25.39 18.70 -0.06
N GLY A 403 -26.70 18.88 -0.11
CA GLY A 403 -27.64 17.83 -0.52
C GLY A 403 -27.37 17.35 -1.95
N SER A 404 -27.26 18.28 -2.90
CA SER A 404 -26.93 17.96 -4.29
C SER A 404 -25.56 17.27 -4.43
N LEU A 405 -24.54 17.75 -3.71
CA LEU A 405 -23.22 17.13 -3.72
C LEU A 405 -23.22 15.73 -3.09
N ALA A 406 -23.94 15.55 -1.99
CA ALA A 406 -24.06 14.27 -1.32
C ALA A 406 -24.72 13.22 -2.24
N GLU A 407 -25.69 13.65 -3.04
CA GLU A 407 -26.35 12.81 -4.04
C GLU A 407 -25.39 12.48 -5.20
N SER A 408 -24.68 13.46 -5.76
CA SER A 408 -23.76 13.27 -6.89
C SER A 408 -22.58 12.35 -6.56
N VAL A 409 -22.11 12.30 -5.31
CA VAL A 409 -21.05 11.37 -4.88
C VAL A 409 -21.61 10.09 -4.22
N GLY A 410 -22.92 9.90 -4.19
CA GLY A 410 -23.54 8.74 -3.53
C GLY A 410 -23.21 8.62 -2.04
N LEU A 411 -23.17 9.74 -1.29
CA LEU A 411 -22.85 9.75 0.14
C LEU A 411 -23.97 9.11 0.96
N ARG A 412 -23.65 8.18 1.82
CA ARG A 412 -24.61 7.53 2.73
C ARG A 412 -24.02 7.35 4.13
N PRO A 413 -24.72 7.77 5.21
CA PRO A 413 -26.01 8.49 5.22
C PRO A 413 -25.85 9.98 4.85
N VAL A 414 -26.86 10.58 4.22
CA VAL A 414 -26.90 12.03 3.93
C VAL A 414 -27.25 12.79 5.21
N ARG A 415 -26.26 13.00 6.07
CA ARG A 415 -26.42 13.73 7.36
C ARG A 415 -25.43 14.90 7.42
N PRO A 416 -25.86 16.12 7.08
CA PRO A 416 -24.98 17.28 6.99
C PRO A 416 -24.27 17.61 8.29
N GLY A 417 -24.92 17.43 9.44
CA GLY A 417 -24.36 17.73 10.77
C GLY A 417 -23.51 16.63 11.39
N LEU A 418 -23.40 15.43 10.75
CA LEU A 418 -22.61 14.34 11.29
C LEU A 418 -21.10 14.67 11.17
N PRO A 419 -20.28 14.48 12.22
CA PRO A 419 -18.83 14.67 12.12
C PRO A 419 -18.21 13.77 11.04
N ALA A 420 -17.23 14.27 10.30
CA ALA A 420 -16.56 13.51 9.24
C ALA A 420 -15.92 12.21 9.75
N SER A 421 -15.46 12.19 10.99
CA SER A 421 -14.90 10.99 11.65
C SER A 421 -15.88 9.85 11.83
N ALA A 422 -17.20 10.12 11.84
CA ALA A 422 -18.25 9.12 12.03
C ALA A 422 -18.63 8.38 10.73
N PHE A 423 -18.09 8.79 9.59
CA PHE A 423 -18.31 8.14 8.30
C PHE A 423 -17.32 6.99 8.06
N SER A 424 -17.76 5.96 7.30
CA SER A 424 -16.88 4.89 6.82
C SER A 424 -15.77 5.45 5.90
N GLY A 425 -14.70 4.66 5.67
CA GLY A 425 -13.59 5.06 4.82
C GLY A 425 -14.01 5.52 3.42
N GLY A 426 -14.87 4.76 2.74
CA GLY A 426 -15.41 5.13 1.44
C GLY A 426 -16.22 6.42 1.47
N ASN A 427 -17.06 6.62 2.48
CA ASN A 427 -17.82 7.86 2.62
C ASN A 427 -16.93 9.07 2.98
N GLN A 428 -15.87 8.88 3.76
CA GLN A 428 -14.87 9.92 4.00
C GLN A 428 -14.18 10.34 2.69
N GLN A 429 -13.87 9.39 1.81
CA GLN A 429 -13.31 9.68 0.49
C GLN A 429 -14.30 10.45 -0.40
N LYS A 430 -15.56 10.08 -0.38
CA LYS A 430 -16.64 10.80 -1.07
C LYS A 430 -16.82 12.24 -0.56
N LEU A 431 -16.64 12.49 0.74
CA LEU A 431 -16.64 13.85 1.29
C LEU A 431 -15.48 14.68 0.71
N LEU A 432 -14.29 14.09 0.57
CA LEU A 432 -13.14 14.78 -0.04
C LEU A 432 -13.35 15.06 -1.52
N LEU A 433 -13.86 14.10 -2.29
CA LEU A 433 -14.22 14.31 -3.70
C LEU A 433 -15.31 15.37 -3.82
N GLY A 434 -16.37 15.28 -3.03
CA GLY A 434 -17.46 16.26 -3.00
C GLY A 434 -17.00 17.68 -2.75
N ARG A 435 -15.91 17.88 -1.98
CA ARG A 435 -15.30 19.21 -1.75
C ARG A 435 -14.88 19.89 -3.05
N TRP A 436 -14.39 19.12 -4.05
CA TRP A 436 -13.85 19.65 -5.29
C TRP A 436 -14.85 19.57 -6.47
N ILE A 437 -15.90 18.77 -6.34
CA ILE A 437 -16.99 18.68 -7.34
C ILE A 437 -17.96 19.86 -7.23
N ASN A 438 -17.85 20.67 -6.19
CA ASN A 438 -18.74 21.77 -5.90
C ASN A 438 -18.71 22.80 -7.03
N GLU A 439 -19.89 23.10 -7.62
CA GLU A 439 -20.09 24.07 -8.71
C GLU A 439 -19.71 25.51 -8.33
N ALA A 440 -19.67 25.81 -7.05
CA ALA A 440 -19.23 27.12 -6.57
C ALA A 440 -17.74 27.41 -6.84
N ARG A 441 -16.98 26.41 -7.30
CA ARG A 441 -15.58 26.56 -7.69
C ARG A 441 -15.25 25.64 -8.87
N ALA A 442 -14.85 26.24 -9.99
CA ALA A 442 -14.34 25.47 -11.12
C ALA A 442 -13.02 24.81 -10.78
N VAL A 443 -12.92 23.50 -11.02
CA VAL A 443 -11.69 22.70 -10.93
C VAL A 443 -11.36 22.22 -12.34
N ASP A 444 -10.26 22.77 -12.90
CA ASP A 444 -9.76 22.41 -14.22
C ASP A 444 -8.92 21.12 -14.16
N VAL A 445 -8.15 20.94 -13.07
CA VAL A 445 -7.26 19.81 -12.85
C VAL A 445 -7.50 19.24 -11.46
N LEU A 446 -7.82 17.96 -11.38
CA LEU A 446 -7.98 17.23 -10.13
C LEU A 446 -6.82 16.24 -9.95
N LEU A 447 -6.04 16.46 -8.90
CA LEU A 447 -4.96 15.56 -8.47
C LEU A 447 -5.50 14.63 -7.39
N LEU A 448 -5.32 13.30 -7.57
CA LEU A 448 -5.76 12.29 -6.61
C LEU A 448 -4.55 11.45 -6.18
N ASP A 449 -4.27 11.40 -4.90
CA ASP A 449 -3.20 10.56 -4.36
C ASP A 449 -3.81 9.36 -3.64
N GLU A 450 -3.57 8.14 -4.16
CA GLU A 450 -4.11 6.87 -3.67
C GLU A 450 -5.65 6.95 -3.41
N PRO A 451 -6.47 7.22 -4.45
CA PRO A 451 -7.88 7.60 -4.27
C PRO A 451 -8.74 6.54 -3.59
N THR A 452 -8.38 5.26 -3.65
CA THR A 452 -9.15 4.18 -3.00
C THR A 452 -8.40 3.48 -1.87
N GLN A 453 -7.28 4.03 -1.39
CA GLN A 453 -6.54 3.43 -0.30
C GLN A 453 -7.40 3.32 0.98
N GLY A 454 -7.49 2.09 1.52
CA GLY A 454 -8.28 1.81 2.72
C GLY A 454 -9.79 2.01 2.52
N VAL A 455 -10.27 1.84 1.29
CA VAL A 455 -11.69 1.81 0.91
C VAL A 455 -12.07 0.37 0.59
N ASP A 456 -13.25 -0.05 1.04
CA ASP A 456 -13.77 -1.39 0.72
C ASP A 456 -14.08 -1.54 -0.78
N VAL A 457 -14.08 -2.80 -1.27
CA VAL A 457 -14.21 -3.12 -2.71
C VAL A 457 -15.49 -2.54 -3.32
N GLY A 458 -16.62 -2.58 -2.59
CA GLY A 458 -17.88 -2.04 -3.09
C GLY A 458 -17.86 -0.52 -3.27
N ALA A 459 -17.22 0.19 -2.34
CA ALA A 459 -17.13 1.65 -2.41
C ALA A 459 -16.07 2.14 -3.42
N ARG A 460 -15.10 1.30 -3.84
CA ARG A 460 -14.10 1.65 -4.87
C ARG A 460 -14.77 1.96 -6.21
N GLN A 461 -15.68 1.10 -6.66
CA GLN A 461 -16.39 1.30 -7.92
C GLN A 461 -17.17 2.62 -7.92
N GLU A 462 -17.86 2.95 -6.82
CA GLU A 462 -18.58 4.21 -6.70
C GLU A 462 -17.65 5.44 -6.80
N ILE A 463 -16.41 5.33 -6.29
CA ILE A 463 -15.38 6.38 -6.43
C ILE A 463 -14.92 6.49 -7.89
N TYR A 464 -14.70 5.37 -8.59
CA TYR A 464 -14.32 5.37 -10.01
C TYR A 464 -15.40 6.00 -10.88
N ASP A 465 -16.67 5.69 -10.62
CA ASP A 465 -17.82 6.26 -11.33
C ASP A 465 -17.88 7.78 -11.12
N VAL A 466 -17.68 8.26 -9.89
CA VAL A 466 -17.62 9.71 -9.59
C VAL A 466 -16.48 10.40 -10.32
N VAL A 467 -15.28 9.83 -10.33
CA VAL A 467 -14.11 10.40 -11.01
C VAL A 467 -14.30 10.41 -12.54
N SER A 468 -14.84 9.31 -13.09
CA SER A 468 -15.11 9.16 -14.52
C SER A 468 -16.19 10.15 -15.00
N SER A 469 -17.28 10.30 -14.24
CA SER A 469 -18.34 11.27 -14.52
C SER A 469 -17.81 12.71 -14.49
N LEU A 470 -16.97 13.04 -13.50
CA LEU A 470 -16.34 14.35 -13.40
C LEU A 470 -15.46 14.68 -14.63
N ALA A 471 -14.68 13.73 -15.08
CA ALA A 471 -13.86 13.88 -16.28
C ALA A 471 -14.72 14.01 -17.55
N ALA A 472 -15.69 13.11 -17.73
CA ALA A 472 -16.50 13.06 -18.95
C ALA A 472 -17.46 14.27 -19.08
N GLU A 473 -18.17 14.64 -18.01
CA GLU A 473 -19.23 15.62 -18.03
C GLU A 473 -18.74 17.06 -17.87
N ARG A 474 -17.69 17.27 -17.03
CA ARG A 474 -17.15 18.61 -16.75
C ARG A 474 -15.86 18.93 -17.49
N GLY A 475 -15.29 17.97 -18.21
CA GLY A 475 -14.02 18.14 -18.90
C GLY A 475 -12.83 18.31 -17.95
N THR A 476 -12.98 17.98 -16.66
CA THR A 476 -11.90 18.08 -15.67
C THR A 476 -10.77 17.11 -16.04
N ALA A 477 -9.55 17.61 -16.16
CA ALA A 477 -8.36 16.77 -16.31
C ALA A 477 -8.03 16.11 -14.98
N VAL A 478 -7.89 14.78 -14.97
CA VAL A 478 -7.59 14.02 -13.75
C VAL A 478 -6.19 13.44 -13.85
N LEU A 479 -5.35 13.69 -12.86
CA LEU A 479 -4.06 13.02 -12.68
C LEU A 479 -4.06 12.33 -11.34
N PHE A 480 -4.00 11.00 -11.33
CA PHE A 480 -4.00 10.27 -10.07
C PHE A 480 -2.73 9.43 -9.90
N ALA A 481 -2.32 9.24 -8.66
CA ALA A 481 -1.23 8.35 -8.28
C ALA A 481 -1.81 7.12 -7.58
N SER A 482 -1.38 5.94 -7.99
CA SER A 482 -1.80 4.68 -7.36
C SER A 482 -0.66 3.67 -7.28
N SER A 483 -0.59 2.95 -6.16
CA SER A 483 0.24 1.76 -5.99
C SER A 483 -0.49 0.48 -6.40
N ASP A 484 -1.80 0.57 -6.62
CA ASP A 484 -2.65 -0.54 -7.01
C ASP A 484 -2.73 -0.62 -8.56
N PRO A 485 -2.16 -1.68 -9.17
CA PRO A 485 -2.17 -1.82 -10.63
C PRO A 485 -3.59 -2.05 -11.18
N GLU A 486 -4.49 -2.67 -10.40
CA GLU A 486 -5.89 -2.85 -10.78
C GLU A 486 -6.59 -1.49 -10.88
N GLU A 487 -6.41 -0.61 -9.86
CA GLU A 487 -6.94 0.75 -9.89
C GLU A 487 -6.43 1.53 -11.10
N ALA A 488 -5.10 1.45 -11.36
CA ALA A 488 -4.50 2.14 -12.50
C ALA A 488 -5.03 1.63 -13.85
N ALA A 489 -5.23 0.32 -14.00
CA ALA A 489 -5.74 -0.28 -15.23
C ALA A 489 -7.22 0.01 -15.47
N VAL A 490 -8.04 0.06 -14.40
CA VAL A 490 -9.49 0.28 -14.51
C VAL A 490 -9.84 1.75 -14.70
N LEU A 491 -9.16 2.67 -13.98
CA LEU A 491 -9.55 4.07 -13.95
C LEU A 491 -8.88 4.92 -15.04
N ALA A 492 -7.65 4.60 -15.46
CA ALA A 492 -6.88 5.44 -16.37
C ALA A 492 -7.21 5.22 -17.86
N HIS A 493 -7.23 6.30 -18.64
CA HIS A 493 -7.18 6.23 -20.11
C HIS A 493 -5.76 5.85 -20.60
N ARG A 494 -4.75 6.29 -19.88
CA ARG A 494 -3.34 5.89 -19.99
C ARG A 494 -2.65 6.04 -18.64
N CYS A 495 -1.58 5.29 -18.47
CA CYS A 495 -0.82 5.28 -17.24
C CYS A 495 0.68 5.51 -17.52
N LEU A 496 1.28 6.39 -16.75
CA LEU A 496 2.71 6.64 -16.72
C LEU A 496 3.31 5.85 -15.56
N VAL A 497 4.22 4.95 -15.88
CA VAL A 497 4.91 4.14 -14.88
C VAL A 497 6.07 4.95 -14.31
N VAL A 498 6.10 5.08 -12.99
CA VAL A 498 7.10 5.89 -12.27
C VAL A 498 7.97 4.97 -11.43
N ASP A 499 9.27 4.99 -11.68
CA ASP A 499 10.28 4.36 -10.85
C ASP A 499 11.38 5.36 -10.48
N ARG A 500 11.80 5.37 -9.20
CA ARG A 500 12.85 6.26 -8.65
C ARG A 500 12.73 7.73 -9.08
N GLY A 501 11.50 8.23 -9.09
CA GLY A 501 11.19 9.62 -9.43
C GLY A 501 11.22 9.95 -10.92
N ARG A 502 11.28 8.98 -11.81
CA ARG A 502 11.29 9.16 -13.27
C ARG A 502 10.16 8.39 -13.93
N ILE A 503 9.63 8.90 -15.02
CA ILE A 503 8.72 8.16 -15.88
C ILE A 503 9.54 7.19 -16.72
N VAL A 504 9.29 5.89 -16.57
CA VAL A 504 10.03 4.81 -17.24
C VAL A 504 9.25 4.16 -18.38
N ALA A 505 7.92 4.25 -18.36
CA ALA A 505 7.06 3.73 -19.41
C ALA A 505 5.72 4.48 -19.47
N GLU A 506 5.05 4.43 -20.60
CA GLU A 506 3.67 4.87 -20.80
C GLU A 506 2.86 3.72 -21.41
N LEU A 507 1.75 3.37 -20.75
CA LEU A 507 0.83 2.32 -21.20
C LEU A 507 -0.55 2.91 -21.47
N SER A 508 -1.21 2.46 -22.54
CA SER A 508 -2.53 2.95 -22.95
C SER A 508 -3.33 1.93 -23.73
N GLY A 509 -4.65 2.11 -23.80
CA GLY A 509 -5.54 1.26 -24.57
C GLY A 509 -5.45 -0.22 -24.19
N ALA A 510 -5.36 -1.12 -25.16
CA ALA A 510 -5.27 -2.57 -24.93
C ALA A 510 -3.98 -3.01 -24.19
N GLY A 511 -2.95 -2.18 -24.19
CA GLY A 511 -1.71 -2.43 -23.45
C GLY A 511 -1.77 -2.00 -21.97
N LEU A 512 -2.81 -1.31 -21.53
CA LEU A 512 -3.00 -0.90 -20.15
C LEU A 512 -3.69 -2.01 -19.37
N THR A 513 -2.92 -2.95 -18.89
CA THR A 513 -3.38 -4.09 -18.08
C THR A 513 -2.58 -4.14 -16.77
N GLU A 514 -3.15 -4.77 -15.76
CA GLU A 514 -2.47 -5.02 -14.49
C GLU A 514 -1.11 -5.70 -14.69
N GLU A 515 -1.08 -6.72 -15.56
CA GLU A 515 0.14 -7.46 -15.90
C GLU A 515 1.21 -6.57 -16.53
N SER A 516 0.82 -5.74 -17.50
CA SER A 516 1.74 -4.83 -18.19
C SER A 516 2.29 -3.74 -17.26
N LEU A 517 1.47 -3.25 -16.33
CA LEU A 517 1.89 -2.28 -15.32
C LEU A 517 2.92 -2.88 -14.36
N LEU A 518 2.65 -4.09 -13.86
CA LEU A 518 3.57 -4.84 -13.01
C LEU A 518 4.89 -5.13 -13.74
N ALA A 519 4.82 -5.61 -14.99
CA ALA A 519 6.00 -5.87 -15.81
C ALA A 519 6.85 -4.60 -16.01
N ALA A 520 6.23 -3.48 -16.37
CA ALA A 520 6.93 -2.22 -16.65
C ALA A 520 7.70 -1.66 -15.43
N VAL A 521 7.16 -1.83 -14.21
CA VAL A 521 7.87 -1.44 -12.97
C VAL A 521 9.08 -2.33 -12.75
N HIS A 522 8.97 -3.59 -13.11
CA HIS A 522 10.01 -4.57 -12.85
C HIS A 522 11.11 -4.60 -13.91
N ASP A 523 10.77 -4.30 -15.18
CA ASP A 523 11.74 -4.19 -16.27
C ASP A 523 12.61 -2.93 -16.16
N ALA A 524 12.15 -1.94 -15.42
CA ALA A 524 12.93 -0.76 -15.02
C ALA A 524 14.07 -1.06 -14.02
N GLY A 525 14.54 -2.34 -13.90
CA GLY A 525 15.64 -2.82 -13.05
C GLY A 525 16.85 -1.90 -13.04
N PRO A 526 17.90 -2.12 -12.24
CA PRO A 526 18.99 -1.18 -12.04
C PRO A 526 19.64 -0.84 -13.39
N ALA A 527 19.24 0.30 -13.96
CA ALA A 527 19.91 0.86 -15.11
C ALA A 527 21.41 0.94 -14.77
N ALA A 528 22.25 0.37 -15.62
CA ALA A 528 23.69 0.42 -15.54
C ALA A 528 24.11 1.81 -15.05
N GLN A 529 24.89 1.85 -13.99
CA GLN A 529 25.51 3.06 -13.47
C GLN A 529 26.19 3.76 -14.65
N GLY A 530 25.61 4.88 -15.08
CA GLY A 530 26.31 5.78 -15.98
C GLY A 530 27.62 6.23 -15.33
N PRO A 531 28.66 6.54 -16.11
CA PRO A 531 30.00 6.78 -15.60
C PRO A 531 29.95 7.87 -14.51
N ASP A 532 30.56 7.53 -13.40
CA ASP A 532 30.82 8.36 -12.24
C ASP A 532 31.46 9.69 -12.69
N HIS A 533 30.70 10.77 -12.64
CA HIS A 533 31.26 12.10 -12.72
C HIS A 533 31.81 12.43 -11.34
N SER A 534 33.05 12.01 -11.12
CA SER A 534 33.90 12.61 -10.09
C SER A 534 33.97 14.11 -10.36
N PRO A 535 33.73 14.98 -9.40
CA PRO A 535 34.01 16.38 -9.56
C PRO A 535 35.53 16.56 -9.65
N ASP A 536 35.98 17.04 -10.81
CA ASP A 536 37.36 17.45 -11.08
C ASP A 536 37.85 18.34 -9.94
N GLY A 537 39.09 18.00 -9.52
CA GLY A 537 39.79 18.72 -8.49
C GLY A 537 40.01 20.20 -8.87
N ASP A 538 39.72 21.06 -7.91
CA ASP A 538 40.10 22.47 -7.91
C ASP A 538 41.64 22.59 -7.70
N PRO A 539 42.46 23.06 -8.68
CA PRO A 539 43.88 23.24 -8.53
C PRO A 539 44.21 24.67 -8.07
N SER A 540 43.73 25.12 -6.92
CA SER A 540 44.14 26.40 -6.34
C SER A 540 44.17 26.41 -4.81
N ALA A 541 45.02 25.62 -4.22
CA ALA A 541 45.49 25.79 -2.85
C ALA A 541 46.98 26.08 -2.85
N SER A 542 47.37 27.32 -2.98
CA SER A 542 48.69 27.83 -2.62
C SER A 542 48.96 27.68 -1.13
N PRO A 543 50.15 27.29 -0.71
CA PRO A 543 50.49 27.16 0.69
C PRO A 543 50.76 28.56 1.31
N ALA A 544 50.12 28.85 2.45
CA ALA A 544 50.39 30.01 3.27
C ALA A 544 51.76 29.86 3.97
N PRO A 545 52.53 30.97 4.14
CA PRO A 545 53.85 30.93 4.74
C PRO A 545 53.79 30.79 6.26
N SER A 546 54.72 29.98 6.76
CA SER A 546 55.11 29.85 8.14
C SER A 546 55.61 31.19 8.73
N HIS A 547 55.03 31.65 9.81
CA HIS A 547 55.64 32.64 10.71
C HIS A 547 56.06 31.94 12.00
N GLU A 548 57.41 31.72 12.10
CA GLU A 548 58.10 31.60 13.38
C GLU A 548 58.22 33.00 14.03
N GLY A 549 58.19 33.01 15.35
CA GLY A 549 58.97 33.94 16.11
C GLY A 549 58.25 34.79 17.16
N ALA A 550 58.47 34.40 18.41
CA ALA A 550 58.86 35.21 19.56
C ALA A 550 57.87 36.20 20.21
N ALA A 551 57.59 35.93 21.37
CA ALA A 551 57.65 36.54 22.72
C ALA A 551 56.45 36.22 23.58
#